data_8376fc49f31723e89431989d3b21da40
#
_entry.id   8376fc49f31723e89431989d3b21da40
#
_cell.length_a   1.000
_cell.length_b   1.000
_cell.length_c   1.000
_cell.angle_alpha   90.00
_cell.angle_beta   90.00
_cell.angle_gamma   90.00
#
_symmetry.space_group_name_H-M   'P 1'
#
loop_
_entity.id
_entity.type
_entity.pdbx_description
1 polymer ?
#
loop_
_entity_poly.entity_id
_entity_poly.type
_entity_poly.pdbx_seq_one_letter_code
_entity_poly.pdbx_strand_id
1 'polypeptide(L)'
;MLKQISLLILCAAAIVWFATPVQACTSAVVSGKVTPDGRPLLWKNRDTDFMQNHIDYVKGEKYNFIAVVNSANAYLKEAWMGTNSSGFALMNTQSYNLVDVKGDEERGAANGRVIYRALEVCATVEDFCHFLDTISKPSDIEANFGVIDAQGGAAMFEVDYHKYVMYDANN
;
A
#
# COMPACT_ATOMS: atom_id res chain seq x y z
N MET A 1 -45.41 -2.33 26.06
CA MET A 1 -45.05 -1.94 24.67
C MET A 1 -44.14 -0.73 24.63
N LEU A 2 -44.49 0.45 25.16
CA LEU A 2 -43.63 1.65 25.07
C LEU A 2 -42.22 1.45 25.66
N LYS A 3 -42.06 0.82 26.81
CA LYS A 3 -40.73 0.55 27.44
C LYS A 3 -39.86 -0.35 26.60
N GLN A 4 -40.43 -1.32 25.89
CA GLN A 4 -39.64 -2.23 25.02
C GLN A 4 -39.22 -1.52 23.72
N ILE A 5 -40.05 -0.62 23.17
CA ILE A 5 -39.73 0.20 22.03
C ILE A 5 -38.59 1.18 22.37
N SER A 6 -38.66 1.85 23.55
CA SER A 6 -37.62 2.75 24.03
C SER A 6 -36.27 2.05 24.21
N LEU A 7 -36.25 0.81 24.73
CA LEU A 7 -35.04 0.04 24.90
C LEU A 7 -34.41 -0.36 23.55
N LEU A 8 -35.23 -0.74 22.57
CA LEU A 8 -34.76 -1.07 21.21
C LEU A 8 -34.18 0.16 20.48
N ILE A 9 -34.81 1.34 20.66
CA ILE A 9 -34.28 2.59 20.08
C ILE A 9 -32.95 2.97 20.75
N LEU A 10 -32.83 2.79 22.07
CA LEU A 10 -31.60 3.08 22.80
C LEU A 10 -30.46 2.15 22.38
N CYS A 11 -30.74 0.86 22.21
CA CYS A 11 -29.75 -0.13 21.70
C CYS A 11 -29.34 0.17 20.26
N ALA A 12 -30.28 0.52 19.39
CA ALA A 12 -29.97 0.88 18.01
C ALA A 12 -29.13 2.17 17.92
N ALA A 13 -29.44 3.18 18.74
CA ALA A 13 -28.66 4.41 18.83
C ALA A 13 -27.24 4.15 19.37
N ALA A 14 -27.07 3.27 20.36
CA ALA A 14 -25.78 2.90 20.90
C ALA A 14 -24.90 2.19 19.84
N ILE A 15 -25.46 1.32 19.00
CA ILE A 15 -24.73 0.63 17.94
C ILE A 15 -24.20 1.62 16.89
N VAL A 16 -24.96 2.64 16.55
CA VAL A 16 -24.54 3.68 15.58
C VAL A 16 -23.43 4.57 16.16
N TRP A 17 -23.40 4.81 17.46
CA TRP A 17 -22.38 5.64 18.11
C TRP A 17 -21.02 4.96 18.29
N PHE A 18 -21.00 3.64 18.24
CA PHE A 18 -19.75 2.86 18.36
C PHE A 18 -19.19 2.38 17.01
N ALA A 19 -19.83 2.73 15.89
CA ALA A 19 -19.28 2.48 14.56
C ALA A 19 -18.15 3.48 14.29
N THR A 20 -16.93 3.13 14.66
CA THR A 20 -15.74 3.86 14.20
C THR A 20 -15.64 3.71 12.68
N PRO A 21 -15.41 4.79 11.93
CA PRO A 21 -15.15 4.66 10.50
C PRO A 21 -13.92 3.78 10.31
N VAL A 22 -14.08 2.67 9.60
CA VAL A 22 -12.96 1.83 9.19
C VAL A 22 -12.32 2.53 7.99
N GLN A 23 -11.19 3.17 8.22
CA GLN A 23 -10.36 3.70 7.14
C GLN A 23 -9.56 2.54 6.54
N ALA A 24 -9.83 2.21 5.28
CA ALA A 24 -9.13 1.15 4.59
C ALA A 24 -8.94 1.50 3.10
N CYS A 25 -7.68 1.54 2.66
CA CYS A 25 -7.37 1.59 1.25
C CYS A 25 -7.92 0.35 0.53
N THR A 26 -8.41 0.53 -0.69
CA THR A 26 -8.75 -0.59 -1.58
C THR A 26 -7.79 -0.61 -2.75
N SER A 27 -7.34 -1.78 -3.16
CA SER A 27 -6.38 -1.92 -4.26
C SER A 27 -6.62 -3.18 -5.07
N ALA A 28 -6.11 -3.19 -6.29
CA ALA A 28 -6.12 -4.35 -7.16
C ALA A 28 -4.86 -4.41 -8.01
N VAL A 29 -4.37 -5.62 -8.22
CA VAL A 29 -3.40 -5.99 -9.25
C VAL A 29 -4.10 -6.90 -10.24
N VAL A 30 -4.08 -6.54 -11.53
CA VAL A 30 -4.69 -7.32 -12.59
C VAL A 30 -3.61 -7.80 -13.53
N SER A 31 -3.55 -9.11 -13.74
CA SER A 31 -2.62 -9.73 -14.70
C SER A 31 -2.86 -9.26 -16.12
N GLY A 32 -1.79 -9.03 -16.88
CA GLY A 32 -1.86 -8.78 -18.32
C GLY A 32 -2.50 -9.92 -19.11
N LYS A 33 -2.54 -11.14 -18.58
CA LYS A 33 -3.19 -12.31 -19.21
C LYS A 33 -4.70 -12.12 -19.43
N VAL A 34 -5.34 -11.26 -18.62
CA VAL A 34 -6.80 -11.02 -18.69
C VAL A 34 -7.15 -9.62 -19.21
N THR A 35 -6.18 -8.81 -19.57
CA THR A 35 -6.39 -7.49 -20.16
C THR A 35 -6.38 -7.57 -21.69
N PRO A 36 -7.19 -6.75 -22.41
CA PRO A 36 -7.26 -6.82 -23.85
C PRO A 36 -5.96 -6.54 -24.60
N ASP A 37 -5.06 -5.77 -24.02
CA ASP A 37 -3.79 -5.32 -24.60
C ASP A 37 -2.55 -5.99 -23.97
N GLY A 38 -2.76 -6.97 -23.08
CA GLY A 38 -1.69 -7.72 -22.43
C GLY A 38 -0.92 -6.96 -21.35
N ARG A 39 -1.32 -5.71 -21.02
CA ARG A 39 -0.64 -4.93 -19.99
C ARG A 39 -1.25 -5.18 -18.61
N PRO A 40 -0.45 -5.44 -17.57
CA PRO A 40 -0.97 -5.53 -16.21
C PRO A 40 -1.49 -4.15 -15.74
N LEU A 41 -2.46 -4.17 -14.83
CA LEU A 41 -3.04 -2.97 -14.25
C LEU A 41 -2.81 -2.94 -12.75
N LEU A 42 -2.51 -1.76 -12.26
CA LEU A 42 -2.40 -1.44 -10.83
C LEU A 42 -3.40 -0.35 -10.49
N TRP A 43 -4.26 -0.60 -9.52
CA TRP A 43 -5.29 0.34 -9.10
C TRP A 43 -5.31 0.48 -7.57
N LYS A 44 -5.53 1.72 -7.10
CA LYS A 44 -5.67 2.03 -5.68
C LYS A 44 -6.69 3.14 -5.46
N ASN A 45 -7.62 2.90 -4.52
CA ASN A 45 -8.33 3.96 -3.82
C ASN A 45 -7.58 4.24 -2.50
N ARG A 46 -7.04 5.44 -2.37
CA ARG A 46 -6.33 5.84 -1.15
C ARG A 46 -7.29 6.43 -0.14
N ASP A 47 -7.44 5.78 1.00
CA ASP A 47 -8.17 6.27 2.14
C ASP A 47 -7.17 6.70 3.22
N THR A 48 -7.22 7.98 3.64
CA THR A 48 -6.20 8.58 4.52
C THR A 48 -6.69 9.90 5.09
N ASP A 49 -6.21 10.25 6.29
CA ASP A 49 -6.43 11.56 6.90
C ASP A 49 -5.63 12.69 6.21
N PHE A 50 -4.63 12.34 5.42
CA PHE A 50 -3.85 13.30 4.61
C PHE A 50 -4.59 13.63 3.33
N MET A 51 -5.56 14.56 3.41
CA MET A 51 -6.43 14.91 2.27
C MET A 51 -5.72 15.66 1.15
N GLN A 52 -4.62 16.35 1.45
CA GLN A 52 -3.85 17.11 0.45
C GLN A 52 -2.71 16.26 -0.09
N ASN A 53 -2.85 15.87 -1.35
CA ASN A 53 -1.88 15.08 -2.08
C ASN A 53 -1.54 15.77 -3.40
N HIS A 54 -0.35 15.51 -3.92
CA HIS A 54 0.01 15.86 -5.28
C HIS A 54 0.88 14.77 -5.92
N ILE A 55 1.03 14.85 -7.23
CA ILE A 55 1.99 14.03 -7.97
C ILE A 55 3.30 14.78 -8.02
N ASP A 56 4.36 14.16 -7.54
CA ASP A 56 5.71 14.69 -7.60
C ASP A 56 6.53 13.97 -8.67
N TYR A 57 7.43 14.71 -9.33
CA TYR A 57 8.43 14.15 -10.24
C TYR A 57 9.78 14.14 -9.54
N VAL A 58 10.38 12.96 -9.44
CA VAL A 58 11.64 12.76 -8.75
C VAL A 58 12.71 12.25 -9.72
N LYS A 59 13.87 12.91 -9.67
CA LYS A 59 15.10 12.35 -10.26
C LYS A 59 15.69 11.36 -9.26
N GLY A 60 15.40 10.08 -9.50
CA GLY A 60 15.89 9.01 -8.63
C GLY A 60 17.33 8.62 -8.95
N GLU A 61 17.87 7.74 -8.12
CA GLU A 61 19.26 7.27 -8.24
C GLU A 61 19.51 6.51 -9.56
N LYS A 62 18.65 5.54 -9.88
CA LYS A 62 18.74 4.71 -11.09
C LYS A 62 17.63 5.05 -12.09
N TYR A 63 16.41 5.27 -11.58
CA TYR A 63 15.23 5.57 -12.38
C TYR A 63 14.56 6.84 -11.91
N ASN A 64 14.19 7.72 -12.85
CA ASN A 64 13.28 8.83 -12.55
C ASN A 64 11.87 8.27 -12.36
N PHE A 65 11.07 8.90 -11.52
CA PHE A 65 9.71 8.43 -11.27
C PHE A 65 8.73 9.58 -10.99
N ILE A 66 7.45 9.26 -11.10
CA ILE A 66 6.35 10.07 -10.60
C ILE A 66 5.64 9.31 -9.50
N ALA A 67 5.24 10.01 -8.45
CA ALA A 67 4.56 9.38 -7.32
C ALA A 67 3.55 10.29 -6.65
N VAL A 68 2.53 9.70 -6.05
CA VAL A 68 1.59 10.39 -5.15
C VAL A 68 2.26 10.56 -3.79
N VAL A 69 2.38 11.79 -3.33
CA VAL A 69 2.98 12.16 -2.05
C VAL A 69 2.03 13.02 -1.22
N ASN A 70 2.22 13.05 0.10
CA ASN A 70 1.53 14.00 0.98
C ASN A 70 2.11 15.40 0.77
N SER A 71 1.28 16.39 0.46
CA SER A 71 1.77 17.75 0.16
C SER A 71 2.52 18.41 1.30
N ALA A 72 2.09 18.16 2.54
CA ALA A 72 2.75 18.71 3.73
C ALA A 72 4.11 18.08 4.03
N ASN A 73 4.35 16.83 3.59
CA ASN A 73 5.48 16.00 3.99
C ASN A 73 6.31 15.50 2.81
N ALA A 74 6.24 16.15 1.65
CA ALA A 74 6.97 15.73 0.44
C ALA A 74 8.50 15.59 0.67
N TYR A 75 9.06 16.34 1.62
CA TYR A 75 10.46 16.27 2.01
C TYR A 75 10.88 14.96 2.70
N LEU A 76 9.93 14.16 3.21
CA LEU A 76 10.22 12.91 3.92
C LEU A 76 10.63 11.76 3.00
N LYS A 77 10.60 11.96 1.68
CA LYS A 77 10.86 10.90 0.69
C LYS A 77 9.96 9.69 0.89
N GLU A 78 8.67 9.94 0.99
CA GLU A 78 7.62 8.96 1.12
C GLU A 78 6.67 9.03 -0.06
N ALA A 79 6.32 7.88 -0.60
CA ALA A 79 5.36 7.75 -1.70
C ALA A 79 4.29 6.71 -1.36
N TRP A 80 3.10 6.89 -1.94
CA TRP A 80 1.96 6.02 -1.65
C TRP A 80 1.50 5.22 -2.87
N MET A 81 1.94 5.63 -4.04
CA MET A 81 1.77 4.97 -5.33
C MET A 81 2.66 5.71 -6.33
N GLY A 82 3.24 4.99 -7.29
CA GLY A 82 4.05 5.62 -8.33
C GLY A 82 4.45 4.67 -9.44
N THR A 83 5.08 5.27 -10.46
CA THR A 83 5.70 4.52 -11.56
C THR A 83 7.00 5.19 -11.97
N ASN A 84 7.97 4.39 -12.39
CA ASN A 84 9.28 4.89 -12.80
C ASN A 84 9.55 4.73 -14.31
N SER A 85 10.66 5.27 -14.74
CA SER A 85 11.06 5.29 -16.16
C SER A 85 11.41 3.92 -16.76
N SER A 86 11.53 2.86 -15.95
CA SER A 86 11.66 1.48 -16.45
C SER A 86 10.30 0.81 -16.72
N GLY A 87 9.17 1.45 -16.31
CA GLY A 87 7.84 0.87 -16.38
C GLY A 87 7.48 0.01 -15.17
N PHE A 88 8.27 0.06 -14.10
CA PHE A 88 7.93 -0.51 -12.79
C PHE A 88 6.94 0.40 -12.08
N ALA A 89 5.86 -0.16 -11.52
CA ALA A 89 4.88 0.58 -10.74
C ALA A 89 4.56 -0.17 -9.44
N LEU A 90 4.34 0.61 -8.39
CA LEU A 90 4.19 0.12 -7.02
C LEU A 90 3.16 0.97 -6.27
N MET A 91 2.36 0.31 -5.44
CA MET A 91 1.45 0.94 -4.48
C MET A 91 1.39 0.12 -3.19
N ASN A 92 0.86 0.69 -2.11
CA ASN A 92 0.56 -0.05 -0.89
C ASN A 92 -0.88 0.09 -0.42
N THR A 93 -1.29 -0.83 0.46
CA THR A 93 -2.35 -0.62 1.45
C THR A 93 -1.79 -0.92 2.83
N GLN A 94 -2.26 -0.20 3.84
CA GLN A 94 -1.90 -0.50 5.23
C GLN A 94 -2.46 -1.89 5.59
N SER A 95 -1.68 -2.66 6.30
CA SER A 95 -2.12 -3.87 6.99
C SER A 95 -2.14 -3.60 8.50
N TYR A 96 -3.06 -4.26 9.22
CA TYR A 96 -3.24 -4.03 10.65
C TYR A 96 -3.10 -5.30 11.49
N ASN A 97 -2.94 -6.45 10.85
CA ASN A 97 -3.06 -7.75 11.51
C ASN A 97 -1.95 -8.74 11.12
N LEU A 98 -0.86 -8.29 10.49
CA LEU A 98 0.18 -9.21 10.02
C LEU A 98 1.12 -9.67 11.13
N VAL A 99 1.24 -8.90 12.21
CA VAL A 99 2.13 -9.24 13.32
C VAL A 99 1.50 -8.88 14.66
N ASP A 100 1.59 -9.79 15.61
CA ASP A 100 1.27 -9.54 17.02
C ASP A 100 2.47 -8.88 17.73
N VAL A 101 2.65 -7.58 17.50
CA VAL A 101 3.72 -6.80 18.11
C VAL A 101 3.15 -5.90 19.20
N LYS A 102 3.69 -6.02 20.40
CA LYS A 102 3.41 -5.09 21.48
C LYS A 102 4.14 -3.78 21.25
N GLY A 103 3.39 -2.70 20.99
CA GLY A 103 3.91 -1.36 20.79
C GLY A 103 3.47 -0.78 19.44
N ASP A 104 2.31 -0.14 19.41
CA ASP A 104 1.62 0.25 18.17
C ASP A 104 2.06 1.58 17.56
N GLU A 105 2.96 2.32 18.22
CA GLU A 105 3.17 3.75 17.89
C GLU A 105 3.92 4.00 16.57
N GLU A 106 4.57 2.99 15.98
CA GLU A 106 5.37 3.16 14.75
C GLU A 106 5.09 2.10 13.67
N ARG A 107 4.00 1.35 13.75
CA ARG A 107 3.64 0.33 12.76
C ARG A 107 3.56 0.92 11.36
N GLY A 108 4.28 0.30 10.43
CA GLY A 108 4.27 0.72 9.05
C GLY A 108 4.93 2.08 8.79
N ALA A 109 5.73 2.59 9.72
CA ALA A 109 6.44 3.87 9.57
C ALA A 109 7.37 3.90 8.36
N ALA A 110 7.84 2.74 7.88
CA ALA A 110 8.68 2.64 6.70
C ALA A 110 7.91 2.46 5.38
N ASN A 111 6.58 2.22 5.40
CA ASN A 111 5.82 1.84 4.20
C ASN A 111 6.00 2.83 3.03
N GLY A 112 5.88 4.13 3.29
CA GLY A 112 6.05 5.17 2.26
C GLY A 112 7.49 5.28 1.74
N ARG A 113 8.48 5.10 2.63
CA ARG A 113 9.90 5.14 2.28
C ARG A 113 10.31 3.94 1.41
N VAL A 114 9.74 2.77 1.67
CA VAL A 114 9.93 1.56 0.84
C VAL A 114 9.47 1.81 -0.59
N ILE A 115 8.28 2.39 -0.78
CA ILE A 115 7.77 2.73 -2.11
C ILE A 115 8.70 3.71 -2.81
N TYR A 116 9.05 4.80 -2.12
CA TYR A 116 9.93 5.82 -2.70
C TYR A 116 11.25 5.19 -3.15
N ARG A 117 11.91 4.42 -2.29
CA ARG A 117 13.19 3.81 -2.60
C ARG A 117 13.10 2.72 -3.68
N ALA A 118 12.06 1.89 -3.65
CA ALA A 118 11.85 0.89 -4.70
C ALA A 118 11.64 1.53 -6.08
N LEU A 119 10.90 2.65 -6.16
CA LEU A 119 10.74 3.40 -7.42
C LEU A 119 12.07 3.97 -7.94
N GLU A 120 13.03 4.28 -7.07
CA GLU A 120 14.35 4.73 -7.49
C GLU A 120 15.20 3.62 -8.12
N VAL A 121 15.04 2.35 -7.71
CA VAL A 121 16.06 1.30 -7.99
C VAL A 121 15.53 0.04 -8.67
N CYS A 122 14.24 -0.28 -8.54
CA CYS A 122 13.64 -1.50 -9.11
C CYS A 122 13.11 -1.28 -10.52
N ALA A 123 13.22 -2.31 -11.38
CA ALA A 123 12.64 -2.34 -12.72
C ALA A 123 11.62 -3.46 -12.90
N THR A 124 11.67 -4.49 -12.04
CA THR A 124 10.85 -5.70 -12.16
C THR A 124 10.27 -6.12 -10.80
N VAL A 125 9.28 -7.02 -10.83
CA VAL A 125 8.78 -7.70 -9.63
C VAL A 125 9.91 -8.45 -8.90
N GLU A 126 10.83 -9.07 -9.65
CA GLU A 126 11.99 -9.77 -9.08
C GLU A 126 12.96 -8.80 -8.39
N ASP A 127 13.23 -7.63 -8.99
CA ASP A 127 14.04 -6.59 -8.33
C ASP A 127 13.42 -6.17 -7.00
N PHE A 128 12.08 -6.11 -6.90
CA PHE A 128 11.41 -5.77 -5.66
C PHE A 128 11.55 -6.88 -4.60
N CYS A 129 11.52 -8.17 -4.99
CA CYS A 129 11.86 -9.27 -4.08
C CYS A 129 13.27 -9.09 -3.51
N HIS A 130 14.27 -8.93 -4.38
CA HIS A 130 15.66 -8.71 -3.97
C HIS A 130 15.81 -7.45 -3.09
N PHE A 131 15.09 -6.38 -3.42
CA PHE A 131 15.09 -5.17 -2.59
C PHE A 131 14.55 -5.43 -1.19
N LEU A 132 13.43 -6.15 -1.04
CA LEU A 132 12.87 -6.53 0.27
C LEU A 132 13.83 -7.43 1.06
N ASP A 133 14.60 -8.29 0.39
CA ASP A 133 15.61 -9.15 1.02
C ASP A 133 16.79 -8.37 1.60
N THR A 134 17.08 -7.17 1.07
CA THR A 134 18.15 -6.29 1.61
C THR A 134 17.73 -5.52 2.86
N ILE A 135 16.45 -5.45 3.17
CA ILE A 135 15.95 -4.71 4.32
C ILE A 135 16.23 -5.50 5.61
N SER A 136 16.92 -4.87 6.55
CA SER A 136 17.19 -5.46 7.86
C SER A 136 15.92 -5.86 8.59
N LYS A 137 15.94 -6.99 9.27
CA LYS A 137 14.83 -7.51 10.06
C LYS A 137 15.16 -7.46 11.57
N PRO A 138 14.21 -7.16 12.47
CA PRO A 138 12.84 -6.73 12.14
C PRO A 138 12.82 -5.36 11.44
N SER A 139 11.85 -5.16 10.57
CA SER A 139 11.66 -3.90 9.82
C SER A 139 10.44 -3.14 10.35
N ASP A 140 10.33 -1.84 10.02
CA ASP A 140 9.15 -1.02 10.35
C ASP A 140 8.11 -1.07 9.21
N ILE A 141 7.98 -2.22 8.53
CA ILE A 141 7.07 -2.41 7.41
C ILE A 141 5.89 -3.25 7.86
N GLU A 142 4.69 -2.74 7.63
CA GLU A 142 3.44 -3.48 7.79
C GLU A 142 2.48 -3.03 6.68
N ALA A 143 2.53 -3.71 5.54
CA ALA A 143 1.74 -3.33 4.37
C ALA A 143 1.54 -4.47 3.38
N ASN A 144 0.49 -4.34 2.58
CA ASN A 144 0.38 -5.06 1.33
C ASN A 144 0.90 -4.15 0.21
N PHE A 145 1.78 -4.65 -0.66
CA PHE A 145 2.27 -3.94 -1.83
C PHE A 145 1.76 -4.61 -3.10
N GLY A 146 1.17 -3.82 -4.00
CA GLY A 146 0.89 -4.25 -5.37
C GLY A 146 1.98 -3.76 -6.29
N VAL A 147 2.49 -4.65 -7.14
CA VAL A 147 3.64 -4.40 -8.02
C VAL A 147 3.33 -4.88 -9.43
N ILE A 148 3.65 -4.07 -10.42
CA ILE A 148 3.63 -4.46 -11.84
C ILE A 148 4.88 -3.93 -12.54
N ASP A 149 5.25 -4.56 -13.66
CA ASP A 149 6.38 -4.12 -14.46
C ASP A 149 6.13 -4.20 -15.98
N ALA A 150 7.04 -3.59 -16.76
CA ALA A 150 6.96 -3.54 -18.21
C ALA A 150 7.19 -4.90 -18.90
N GLN A 151 7.66 -5.93 -18.18
CA GLN A 151 7.86 -7.28 -18.71
C GLN A 151 6.62 -8.16 -18.52
N GLY A 152 5.52 -7.59 -17.94
CA GLY A 152 4.29 -8.29 -17.67
C GLY A 152 4.22 -8.89 -16.27
N GLY A 153 5.21 -8.65 -15.42
CA GLY A 153 5.18 -9.03 -14.02
C GLY A 153 4.01 -8.35 -13.30
N ALA A 154 3.30 -9.11 -12.46
CA ALA A 154 2.17 -8.64 -11.66
C ALA A 154 2.08 -9.46 -10.38
N ALA A 155 2.20 -8.83 -9.23
CA ALA A 155 2.21 -9.54 -7.95
C ALA A 155 1.66 -8.68 -6.80
N MET A 156 1.15 -9.36 -5.79
CA MET A 156 0.83 -8.82 -4.48
C MET A 156 1.81 -9.35 -3.43
N PHE A 157 2.24 -8.48 -2.53
CA PHE A 157 3.12 -8.83 -1.42
C PHE A 157 2.43 -8.49 -0.11
N GLU A 158 2.37 -9.42 0.82
CA GLU A 158 2.07 -9.16 2.23
C GLU A 158 3.40 -9.07 2.96
N VAL A 159 3.70 -7.91 3.54
CA VAL A 159 5.00 -7.65 4.19
C VAL A 159 4.78 -7.29 5.64
N ASP A 160 5.41 -8.03 6.54
CA ASP A 160 5.46 -7.78 7.96
C ASP A 160 6.89 -7.46 8.45
N TYR A 161 7.06 -7.27 9.75
CA TYR A 161 8.34 -6.93 10.38
C TYR A 161 9.46 -7.96 10.09
N HIS A 162 9.11 -9.22 9.84
CA HIS A 162 10.07 -10.33 9.78
C HIS A 162 10.20 -10.97 8.40
N LYS A 163 9.13 -10.92 7.60
CA LYS A 163 9.06 -11.64 6.33
C LYS A 163 8.12 -10.96 5.34
N TYR A 164 8.09 -11.49 4.14
CA TYR A 164 7.03 -11.23 3.18
C TYR A 164 6.54 -12.52 2.53
N VAL A 165 5.34 -12.47 1.99
CA VAL A 165 4.76 -13.50 1.12
C VAL A 165 4.37 -12.83 -0.20
N MET A 166 4.76 -13.43 -1.31
CA MET A 166 4.41 -12.97 -2.65
C MET A 166 3.32 -13.85 -3.26
N TYR A 167 2.34 -13.23 -3.84
CA TYR A 167 1.26 -13.86 -4.63
C TYR A 167 1.41 -13.38 -6.07
N ASP A 168 1.81 -14.28 -6.97
CA ASP A 168 1.90 -13.99 -8.40
C ASP A 168 0.50 -13.91 -9.01
N ALA A 169 0.13 -12.75 -9.52
CA ALA A 169 -1.16 -12.52 -10.15
C ALA A 169 -1.27 -13.15 -11.56
N ASN A 170 -0.16 -13.68 -12.08
CA ASN A 170 -0.11 -14.38 -13.37
C ASN A 170 -0.38 -15.89 -13.28
N ASN A 171 -0.55 -16.43 -12.07
CA ASN A 171 -0.84 -17.86 -11.83
C ASN A 171 -2.29 -18.14 -11.52
#